data_3238ef2240b7066697846e2f1b4df530
#
_entry.id   3238ef2240b7066697846e2f1b4df530
#
_cell.length_a   1.000
_cell.length_b   1.000
_cell.length_c   1.000
_cell.angle_alpha   90.00
_cell.angle_beta   90.00
_cell.angle_gamma   90.00
#
_symmetry.space_group_name_H-M   'P 1'
#
loop_
_entity.id
_entity.type
_entity.pdbx_description
1 polymer ?
#
loop_
_entity_poly.entity_id
_entity_poly.type
_entity_poly.pdbx_seq_one_letter_code
_entity_poly.pdbx_strand_id
1 'polypeptide(L)'
;SDDPMGDDYFYLTRRPFEQEGAGAQNLICIGGPDKELPELKAYVRSDTCDEKYGDEISEFLVADYKRYPGRETPYLYCWHGLMGYTRNRVRLVGREPLNSVLHYNLGCNGVGLLPSIMGSRRIAQLLNGETLSPSMFDPALRGGE
;
A
#
# COMPACT_ATOMS: atom_id res chain seq x y z
N SER A 1 19.85 -5.23 -13.84
CA SER A 1 19.51 -5.03 -12.43
C SER A 1 18.52 -6.13 -12.07
N ASP A 2 18.99 -7.09 -11.27
CA ASP A 2 18.15 -8.19 -10.82
C ASP A 2 17.31 -7.69 -9.65
N ASP A 3 16.28 -6.89 -9.95
CA ASP A 3 15.24 -6.57 -8.97
C ASP A 3 14.26 -7.74 -8.97
N PRO A 4 14.19 -8.55 -7.89
CA PRO A 4 13.26 -9.67 -7.81
C PRO A 4 11.78 -9.25 -7.72
N MET A 5 11.49 -7.95 -7.78
CA MET A 5 10.15 -7.37 -7.88
C MET A 5 9.95 -6.57 -9.17
N GLY A 6 10.81 -6.78 -10.18
CA GLY A 6 10.88 -5.98 -11.40
C GLY A 6 9.77 -6.20 -12.43
N ASP A 7 8.78 -6.99 -12.16
CA ASP A 7 7.60 -7.06 -13.00
C ASP A 7 6.52 -6.15 -12.39
N ASP A 8 6.15 -5.11 -13.12
CA ASP A 8 5.02 -4.25 -12.78
C ASP A 8 3.79 -5.14 -12.56
N TYR A 9 3.31 -5.25 -11.32
CA TYR A 9 2.13 -6.03 -11.03
C TYR A 9 0.92 -5.11 -10.87
N PHE A 10 -0.21 -5.59 -11.37
CA PHE A 10 -1.50 -4.96 -11.16
C PHE A 10 -2.33 -5.78 -10.20
N TYR A 11 -3.05 -5.12 -9.31
CA TYR A 11 -4.04 -5.77 -8.46
C TYR A 11 -5.42 -5.22 -8.74
N LEU A 12 -6.42 -6.08 -8.69
CA LEU A 12 -7.77 -5.72 -9.01
C LEU A 12 -8.72 -6.26 -7.94
N THR A 13 -9.63 -5.40 -7.49
CA THR A 13 -10.74 -5.81 -6.64
C THR A 13 -12.06 -5.40 -7.27
N ARG A 14 -13.08 -6.22 -7.06
CA ARG A 14 -14.44 -5.95 -7.52
C ARG A 14 -15.40 -6.02 -6.34
N ARG A 15 -16.27 -5.03 -6.24
CA ARG A 15 -17.32 -4.97 -5.22
C ARG A 15 -18.59 -4.32 -5.79
N PRO A 16 -19.76 -4.53 -5.18
CA PRO A 16 -20.96 -3.79 -5.54
C PRO A 16 -20.72 -2.28 -5.45
N PHE A 17 -21.29 -1.54 -6.38
CA PHE A 17 -21.24 -0.09 -6.35
C PHE A 17 -22.48 0.43 -5.64
N GLU A 18 -22.30 0.90 -4.43
CA GLU A 18 -23.40 1.27 -3.51
C GLU A 18 -23.88 2.71 -3.69
N GLN A 19 -23.53 3.36 -4.78
CA GLN A 19 -24.00 4.71 -5.06
C GLN A 19 -25.49 4.66 -5.46
N GLU A 20 -26.27 5.60 -4.96
CA GLU A 20 -27.68 5.76 -5.32
C GLU A 20 -27.84 5.92 -6.84
N GLY A 21 -28.74 5.15 -7.44
CA GLY A 21 -28.96 5.14 -8.89
C GLY A 21 -28.00 4.27 -9.70
N ALA A 22 -26.98 3.66 -9.07
CA ALA A 22 -26.04 2.78 -9.79
C ALA A 22 -26.63 1.44 -10.25
N GLY A 23 -27.77 1.05 -9.70
CA GLY A 23 -28.41 -0.24 -10.02
C GLY A 23 -27.52 -1.43 -9.64
N ALA A 24 -27.44 -2.42 -10.51
CA ALA A 24 -26.62 -3.64 -10.31
C ALA A 24 -25.16 -3.48 -10.81
N GLN A 25 -24.61 -2.29 -10.79
CA GLN A 25 -23.24 -2.05 -11.24
C GLN A 25 -22.21 -2.51 -10.21
N ASN A 26 -20.98 -2.71 -10.67
CA ASN A 26 -19.86 -3.02 -9.80
C ASN A 26 -18.80 -1.93 -9.93
N LEU A 27 -18.21 -1.60 -8.80
CA LEU A 27 -17.00 -0.80 -8.75
C LEU A 27 -15.79 -1.72 -8.89
N ILE A 28 -14.94 -1.42 -9.84
CA ILE A 28 -13.64 -2.07 -10.00
C ILE A 28 -12.58 -1.09 -9.50
N CYS A 29 -11.80 -1.51 -8.53
CA CYS A 29 -10.62 -0.80 -8.09
C CYS A 29 -9.41 -1.55 -8.63
N ILE A 30 -8.58 -0.85 -9.39
CA ILE A 30 -7.34 -1.37 -9.93
C ILE A 30 -6.19 -0.48 -9.46
N GLY A 31 -5.09 -1.07 -9.08
CA GLY A 31 -3.88 -0.38 -8.69
C GLY A 31 -2.65 -1.04 -9.30
N GLY A 32 -1.59 -0.27 -9.42
CA GLY A 32 -0.33 -0.56 -10.08
C GLY A 32 -0.11 0.40 -11.25
N PRO A 33 1.08 0.43 -11.83
CA PRO A 33 2.32 -0.08 -11.25
C PRO A 33 2.85 0.80 -10.12
N ASP A 34 3.64 0.22 -9.23
CA ASP A 34 4.36 0.98 -8.22
C ASP A 34 5.54 1.70 -8.86
N LYS A 35 5.77 2.95 -8.44
CA LYS A 35 6.93 3.73 -8.92
C LYS A 35 7.80 4.13 -7.74
N GLU A 36 9.09 3.87 -7.86
CA GLU A 36 10.06 4.32 -6.87
C GLU A 36 10.27 5.82 -6.98
N LEU A 37 10.21 6.52 -5.85
CA LEU A 37 10.52 7.93 -5.80
C LEU A 37 12.03 8.10 -5.57
N PRO A 38 12.71 8.94 -6.37
CA PRO A 38 14.13 9.23 -6.19
C PRO A 38 14.41 9.88 -4.83
N GLU A 39 13.48 10.68 -4.36
CA GLU A 39 13.52 11.31 -3.04
C GLU A 39 12.09 11.44 -2.48
N LEU A 40 11.95 11.34 -1.16
CA LEU A 40 10.66 11.57 -0.50
C LEU A 40 10.07 12.96 -0.79
N LYS A 41 10.94 13.96 -1.00
CA LYS A 41 10.54 15.34 -1.38
C LYS A 41 9.86 15.44 -2.74
N ALA A 42 10.05 14.44 -3.61
CA ALA A 42 9.41 14.40 -4.93
C ALA A 42 7.91 14.08 -4.85
N TYR A 43 7.41 13.63 -3.68
CA TYR A 43 6.01 13.34 -3.53
C TYR A 43 5.21 14.58 -3.12
N VAL A 44 4.25 14.96 -3.95
CA VAL A 44 3.32 16.04 -3.68
C VAL A 44 1.91 15.47 -3.60
N ARG A 45 1.31 15.51 -2.42
CA ARG A 45 0.00 14.91 -2.15
C ARG A 45 -1.15 15.49 -2.99
N SER A 46 -1.03 16.76 -3.36
CA SER A 46 -2.04 17.47 -4.15
C SER A 46 -1.89 17.29 -5.66
N ASP A 47 -0.84 16.61 -6.11
CA ASP A 47 -0.67 16.36 -7.52
C ASP A 47 -1.81 15.47 -8.03
N THR A 48 -2.23 15.73 -9.24
CA THR A 48 -3.14 14.84 -9.94
C THR A 48 -2.39 13.58 -10.37
N CYS A 49 -3.13 12.48 -10.52
CA CYS A 49 -2.54 11.32 -11.17
C CYS A 49 -2.08 11.68 -12.57
N ASP A 50 -0.85 11.30 -12.92
CA ASP A 50 -0.35 11.44 -14.27
C ASP A 50 -1.20 10.57 -15.21
N GLU A 51 -1.65 11.14 -16.33
CA GLU A 51 -2.43 10.43 -17.35
C GLU A 51 -1.74 9.14 -17.82
N LYS A 52 -0.42 9.15 -17.86
CA LYS A 52 0.40 7.98 -18.18
C LYS A 52 0.03 6.72 -17.38
N TYR A 53 -0.27 6.85 -16.09
CA TYR A 53 -0.67 5.69 -15.28
C TYR A 53 -2.07 5.18 -15.64
N GLY A 54 -2.95 6.08 -16.06
CA GLY A 54 -4.25 5.72 -16.63
C GLY A 54 -4.10 4.92 -17.91
N ASP A 55 -3.16 5.31 -18.76
CA ASP A 55 -2.86 4.63 -20.03
C ASP A 55 -2.26 3.24 -19.76
N GLU A 56 -1.27 3.10 -18.89
CA GLU A 56 -0.69 1.80 -18.51
C GLU A 56 -1.76 0.84 -17.97
N ILE A 57 -2.67 1.31 -17.12
CA ILE A 57 -3.79 0.51 -16.60
C ILE A 57 -4.76 0.13 -17.74
N SER A 58 -5.03 1.04 -18.65
CA SER A 58 -5.93 0.80 -19.79
C SER A 58 -5.34 -0.23 -20.74
N GLU A 59 -4.06 -0.15 -21.03
CA GLU A 59 -3.34 -1.13 -21.86
C GLU A 59 -3.38 -2.52 -21.22
N PHE A 60 -3.09 -2.62 -19.91
CA PHE A 60 -3.21 -3.88 -19.17
C PHE A 60 -4.62 -4.46 -19.25
N LEU A 61 -5.66 -3.65 -19.04
CA LEU A 61 -7.04 -4.11 -19.11
C LEU A 61 -7.42 -4.60 -20.50
N VAL A 62 -6.91 -3.98 -21.56
CA VAL A 62 -7.14 -4.42 -22.95
C VAL A 62 -6.43 -5.73 -23.24
N ALA A 63 -5.17 -5.86 -22.81
CA ALA A 63 -4.35 -7.02 -23.09
C ALA A 63 -4.88 -8.29 -22.37
N ASP A 64 -5.12 -8.16 -21.05
CA ASP A 64 -5.41 -9.33 -20.22
C ASP A 64 -6.89 -9.68 -20.11
N TYR A 65 -7.76 -8.68 -20.16
CA TYR A 65 -9.21 -8.90 -20.04
C TYR A 65 -9.97 -8.81 -21.37
N LYS A 66 -9.26 -8.78 -22.50
CA LYS A 66 -9.85 -8.74 -23.87
C LYS A 66 -10.97 -7.72 -23.98
N ARG A 67 -10.79 -6.59 -23.37
CA ARG A 67 -11.77 -5.52 -23.41
C ARG A 67 -11.90 -5.02 -24.84
N TYR A 68 -13.12 -4.73 -25.28
CA TYR A 68 -13.39 -4.26 -26.64
C TYR A 68 -12.60 -2.98 -26.93
N PRO A 69 -11.70 -3.01 -27.95
CA PRO A 69 -10.97 -1.83 -28.37
C PRO A 69 -11.93 -0.67 -28.69
N GLY A 70 -11.59 0.54 -28.30
CA GLY A 70 -12.35 1.73 -28.62
C GLY A 70 -13.45 2.12 -27.62
N ARG A 71 -13.63 1.39 -26.54
CA ARG A 71 -14.52 1.82 -25.45
C ARG A 71 -13.70 2.50 -24.36
N GLU A 72 -13.86 3.80 -24.22
CA GLU A 72 -13.26 4.54 -23.11
C GLU A 72 -13.63 3.90 -21.76
N THR A 73 -12.66 3.81 -20.87
CA THR A 73 -12.90 3.39 -19.50
C THR A 73 -13.07 4.67 -18.69
N PRO A 74 -14.30 5.00 -18.25
CA PRO A 74 -14.44 6.13 -17.37
C PRO A 74 -13.82 5.79 -16.01
N TYR A 75 -12.78 6.53 -15.63
CA TYR A 75 -12.28 6.52 -14.28
C TYR A 75 -13.12 7.49 -13.45
N LEU A 76 -13.84 6.98 -12.45
CA LEU A 76 -14.62 7.82 -11.54
C LEU A 76 -13.72 8.48 -10.50
N TYR A 77 -12.66 7.77 -10.11
CA TYR A 77 -11.72 8.20 -9.09
C TYR A 77 -10.30 7.80 -9.50
N CYS A 78 -9.36 8.71 -9.32
CA CYS A 78 -7.94 8.43 -9.44
C CYS A 78 -7.25 9.00 -8.20
N TRP A 79 -6.37 8.22 -7.59
CA TRP A 79 -5.57 8.66 -6.46
C TRP A 79 -4.22 7.99 -6.46
N HIS A 80 -3.30 8.57 -5.74
CA HIS A 80 -2.00 8.01 -5.48
C HIS A 80 -1.67 8.12 -3.99
N GLY A 81 -0.69 7.37 -3.53
CA GLY A 81 -0.25 7.38 -2.15
C GLY A 81 1.13 6.78 -1.99
N LEU A 82 1.77 7.11 -0.87
CA LEU A 82 3.06 6.53 -0.53
C LEU A 82 2.89 5.15 0.08
N MET A 83 3.69 4.20 -0.35
CA MET A 83 3.87 2.93 0.35
C MET A 83 5.19 2.94 1.10
N GLY A 84 5.12 2.56 2.38
CA GLY A 84 6.30 2.48 3.23
C GLY A 84 6.98 1.12 3.13
N TYR A 85 8.21 1.12 2.66
CA TYR A 85 9.08 -0.06 2.65
C TYR A 85 10.18 0.11 3.69
N THR A 86 10.43 -0.94 4.47
CA THR A 86 11.59 -1.00 5.34
C THR A 86 12.78 -1.60 4.59
N ARG A 87 13.98 -1.18 4.92
CA ARG A 87 15.21 -1.62 4.24
C ARG A 87 15.37 -3.15 4.21
N ASN A 88 15.00 -3.80 5.31
CA ASN A 88 15.08 -5.26 5.46
C ASN A 88 13.77 -5.97 5.17
N ARG A 89 12.75 -5.27 4.68
CA ARG A 89 11.39 -5.75 4.41
C ARG A 89 10.68 -6.36 5.63
N VAL A 90 11.17 -6.10 6.83
CA VAL A 90 10.54 -6.50 8.08
C VAL A 90 9.80 -5.30 8.66
N ARG A 91 8.54 -5.48 9.01
CA ARG A 91 7.72 -4.43 9.65
C ARG A 91 8.28 -4.02 11.00
N LEU A 92 7.95 -2.82 11.43
CA LEU A 92 8.21 -2.35 12.79
C LEU A 92 6.88 -2.33 13.55
N VAL A 93 6.80 -3.14 14.61
CA VAL A 93 5.61 -3.23 15.46
C VAL A 93 6.03 -3.29 16.92
N GLY A 94 5.91 -2.19 17.63
CA GLY A 94 6.30 -2.13 19.03
C GLY A 94 6.57 -0.73 19.51
N ARG A 95 7.12 -0.63 20.70
CA ARG A 95 7.50 0.64 21.32
C ARG A 95 8.86 1.11 20.83
N GLU A 96 9.01 2.40 20.56
CA GLU A 96 10.32 3.00 20.28
C GLU A 96 11.25 2.85 21.50
N PRO A 97 12.44 2.28 21.34
CA PRO A 97 13.37 2.07 22.46
C PRO A 97 13.81 3.34 23.17
N LEU A 98 13.93 4.44 22.44
CA LEU A 98 14.40 5.73 22.96
C LEU A 98 13.26 6.67 23.34
N ASN A 99 12.00 6.33 23.03
CA ASN A 99 10.84 7.15 23.34
C ASN A 99 9.64 6.27 23.69
N SER A 100 9.40 6.09 24.97
CA SER A 100 8.38 5.19 25.50
C SER A 100 6.92 5.54 25.15
N VAL A 101 6.66 6.76 24.70
CA VAL A 101 5.32 7.18 24.28
C VAL A 101 5.07 6.93 22.80
N LEU A 102 6.12 6.64 22.04
CA LEU A 102 6.02 6.39 20.61
C LEU A 102 5.91 4.88 20.31
N HIS A 103 4.91 4.52 19.54
CA HIS A 103 4.67 3.15 19.13
C HIS A 103 4.59 3.07 17.61
N TYR A 104 5.15 2.02 17.05
CA TYR A 104 5.20 1.77 15.61
C TYR A 104 4.27 0.63 15.19
N ASN A 105 3.60 0.83 14.09
CA ASN A 105 2.98 -0.21 13.27
C ASN A 105 3.20 0.19 11.81
N LEU A 106 4.43 0.08 11.35
CA LEU A 106 4.93 0.65 10.10
C LEU A 106 5.54 -0.40 9.16
N GLY A 107 5.76 0.00 7.93
CA GLY A 107 6.40 -0.82 6.91
C GLY A 107 5.42 -1.79 6.30
N CYS A 108 4.50 -1.30 5.47
CA CYS A 108 3.53 -2.17 4.78
C CYS A 108 4.20 -3.12 3.79
N ASN A 109 5.36 -2.73 3.21
CA ASN A 109 6.13 -3.55 2.27
C ASN A 109 5.26 -4.17 1.16
N GLY A 110 4.28 -3.40 0.65
CA GLY A 110 3.31 -3.83 -0.35
C GLY A 110 2.10 -4.61 0.19
N VAL A 111 2.20 -5.24 1.36
CA VAL A 111 1.11 -6.03 1.97
C VAL A 111 0.78 -5.46 3.35
N GLY A 112 -0.18 -4.53 3.40
CA GLY A 112 -0.43 -3.72 4.61
C GLY A 112 -1.54 -4.24 5.53
N LEU A 113 -2.68 -4.65 5.01
CA LEU A 113 -3.92 -4.78 5.77
C LEU A 113 -3.83 -5.83 6.89
N LEU A 114 -3.67 -7.10 6.56
CA LEU A 114 -3.63 -8.18 7.55
C LEU A 114 -2.49 -8.02 8.55
N PRO A 115 -1.24 -7.74 8.12
CA PRO A 115 -0.16 -7.46 9.05
C PRO A 115 -0.43 -6.26 9.96
N SER A 116 -1.15 -5.23 9.49
CA SER A 116 -1.51 -4.08 10.32
C SER A 116 -2.50 -4.44 11.43
N ILE A 117 -3.46 -5.32 11.15
CA ILE A 117 -4.41 -5.83 12.17
C ILE A 117 -3.64 -6.58 13.26
N MET A 118 -2.72 -7.47 12.89
CA MET A 118 -1.89 -8.19 13.86
C MET A 118 -0.98 -7.25 14.65
N GLY A 119 -0.37 -6.27 13.99
CA GLY A 119 0.43 -5.25 14.63
C GLY A 119 -0.36 -4.38 15.60
N SER A 120 -1.59 -4.00 15.25
CA SER A 120 -2.47 -3.21 16.13
C SER A 120 -2.83 -3.96 17.40
N ARG A 121 -3.06 -5.27 17.32
CA ARG A 121 -3.29 -6.09 18.51
C ARG A 121 -2.08 -6.04 19.46
N ARG A 122 -0.87 -6.18 18.93
CA ARG A 122 0.37 -6.11 19.71
C ARG A 122 0.53 -4.73 20.37
N ILE A 123 0.24 -3.65 19.64
CA ILE A 123 0.29 -2.29 20.20
C ILE A 123 -0.75 -2.12 21.31
N ALA A 124 -1.97 -2.59 21.12
CA ALA A 124 -3.01 -2.52 22.15
C ALA A 124 -2.58 -3.23 23.44
N GLN A 125 -1.98 -4.40 23.35
CA GLN A 125 -1.44 -5.14 24.48
C GLN A 125 -0.35 -4.32 25.21
N LEU A 126 0.59 -3.72 24.47
CA LEU A 126 1.63 -2.85 25.07
C LEU A 126 1.03 -1.64 25.78
N LEU A 127 0.01 -1.01 25.18
CA LEU A 127 -0.67 0.14 25.78
C LEU A 127 -1.45 -0.24 27.04
N ASN A 128 -1.95 -1.47 27.13
CA ASN A 128 -2.57 -2.02 28.32
C ASN A 128 -1.56 -2.50 29.39
N GLY A 129 -0.28 -2.28 29.17
CA GLY A 129 0.77 -2.64 30.13
C GLY A 129 1.14 -4.12 30.14
N GLU A 130 0.74 -4.89 29.13
CA GLU A 130 1.12 -6.29 29.02
C GLU A 130 2.62 -6.43 28.68
N THR A 131 3.27 -7.40 29.31
CA THR A 131 4.63 -7.81 28.94
C THR A 131 4.54 -8.82 27.80
N LEU A 132 5.08 -8.43 26.64
CA LEU A 132 5.06 -9.29 25.47
C LEU A 132 6.39 -9.99 25.25
N SER A 133 6.33 -11.19 24.72
CA SER A 133 7.53 -11.90 24.25
C SER A 133 8.20 -11.12 23.13
N PRO A 134 9.55 -11.14 23.07
CA PRO A 134 10.30 -10.53 21.97
C PRO A 134 9.81 -11.04 20.61
N SER A 135 9.83 -10.15 19.63
CA SER A 135 9.39 -10.40 18.27
C SER A 135 10.42 -9.88 17.29
N MET A 136 10.55 -10.54 16.14
CA MET A 136 11.35 -10.01 15.03
C MET A 136 10.86 -8.67 14.50
N PHE A 137 9.65 -8.26 14.85
CA PHE A 137 9.06 -6.99 14.48
C PHE A 137 9.34 -5.87 15.47
N ASP A 138 9.91 -6.17 16.64
CA ASP A 138 10.19 -5.16 17.64
C ASP A 138 11.24 -4.16 17.12
N PRO A 139 11.01 -2.85 17.33
CA PRO A 139 12.03 -1.85 17.05
C PRO A 139 13.27 -2.14 17.88
N ALA A 140 14.35 -2.51 17.24
CA ALA A 140 15.64 -2.68 17.91
C ALA A 140 16.30 -1.32 18.10
N LEU A 141 17.04 -1.17 19.19
CA LEU A 141 18.04 -0.12 19.25
C LEU A 141 18.96 -0.33 18.05
N ARG A 142 18.94 0.59 17.11
CA ARG A 142 19.90 0.59 16.01
C ARG A 142 21.26 0.84 16.66
N GLY A 143 21.94 -0.26 16.96
CA GLY A 143 23.36 -0.21 17.27
C GLY A 143 24.03 0.43 16.05
N GLY A 144 24.80 1.50 16.28
CA GLY A 144 25.31 2.34 15.21
C GLY A 144 26.03 1.51 14.15
N GLU A 145 25.62 1.73 12.92
CA GLU A 145 26.42 1.63 11.71
C GLU A 145 26.39 3.01 11.06
#